data_a728a05f8ea05f796cd93ee5b3050a2b
#
_entry.id   a728a05f8ea05f796cd93ee5b3050a2b
#
_cell.length_a   1.000
_cell.length_b   1.000
_cell.length_c   1.000
_cell.angle_alpha   90.00
_cell.angle_beta   90.00
_cell.angle_gamma   90.00
#
_symmetry.space_group_name_H-M   'P 1'
#
loop_
_entity.id
_entity.type
_entity.pdbx_description
1 polymer ?
#
loop_
_entity_poly.entity_id
_entity_poly.type
_entity_poly.pdbx_seq_one_letter_code
_entity_poly.pdbx_strand_id
1 'polypeptide(L)'
;MNDQASSLRRIVGENTSTSDSNRVKVLCITSGKGGVGKTNISINLSIALASMGRKVFLLDADLGLANIDVLLNLTPMYTLEHVLSGEKSINDIILDGPGDIKILPASSGVVEMTEMDRDQQVHLFRKLGEIEREIDYLVIDTGAGIAPHTLRFVANSDEVLIVATPEPSSMTDAYSLIKIMVTRYQISKFRVIANNVVSPAEGRQVYERLQKVTRDFLKTEIDFMGHVLKDPLLVKSVRTQRPLLQSFPEAPASRCLVSIAREIEKIHQAGDAEISENVEQSDKVNGQRTPSFWERLISWRTS
;
A
#
# COMPACT_ATOMS: atom_id res chain seq x y z
N MET A 1 -0.01 -13.19 43.38
CA MET A 1 0.18 -12.25 42.23
C MET A 1 -0.04 -13.04 40.96
N ASN A 2 -1.25 -13.03 40.45
CA ASN A 2 -1.60 -13.77 39.22
C ASN A 2 -1.13 -12.97 38.02
N ASP A 3 -0.31 -13.61 37.23
CA ASP A 3 0.35 -13.07 36.05
C ASP A 3 -0.67 -12.76 34.93
N GLN A 4 -0.96 -11.47 34.77
CA GLN A 4 -1.84 -10.97 33.69
C GLN A 4 -1.27 -11.28 32.26
N ALA A 5 0.02 -11.60 32.19
CA ALA A 5 0.66 -12.06 30.97
C ALA A 5 0.26 -13.48 30.57
N SER A 6 -0.12 -14.34 31.53
CA SER A 6 -0.57 -15.69 31.25
C SER A 6 -2.01 -15.72 30.67
N SER A 7 -2.86 -14.80 31.09
CA SER A 7 -4.21 -14.66 30.54
C SER A 7 -4.22 -14.16 29.09
N LEU A 8 -3.30 -13.25 28.76
CA LEU A 8 -3.09 -12.77 27.38
C LEU A 8 -2.53 -13.86 26.47
N ARG A 9 -1.63 -14.72 26.98
CA ARG A 9 -1.11 -15.87 26.20
C ARG A 9 -2.16 -16.93 25.92
N ARG A 10 -3.15 -17.10 26.80
CA ARG A 10 -4.25 -18.08 26.61
C ARG A 10 -5.29 -17.63 25.60
N ILE A 11 -5.55 -16.32 25.51
CA ILE A 11 -6.49 -15.73 24.52
C ILE A 11 -5.89 -15.73 23.10
N VAL A 12 -4.58 -15.72 22.99
CA VAL A 12 -3.84 -15.75 21.69
C VAL A 12 -3.59 -17.19 21.22
N GLY A 13 -3.75 -18.21 22.08
CA GLY A 13 -3.31 -19.59 21.84
C GLY A 13 -4.35 -20.55 21.25
N GLU A 14 -5.62 -20.17 21.10
CA GLU A 14 -6.66 -21.05 20.57
C GLU A 14 -7.24 -20.51 19.26
N ASN A 15 -6.48 -20.62 18.16
CA ASN A 15 -7.09 -20.78 16.84
C ASN A 15 -6.09 -21.36 15.84
N THR A 16 -6.29 -22.64 15.58
CA THR A 16 -6.09 -23.39 14.32
C THR A 16 -4.87 -23.04 13.45
N SER A 17 -4.00 -24.03 13.34
CA SER A 17 -3.05 -24.23 12.26
C SER A 17 -3.72 -24.11 10.88
N THR A 18 -3.76 -22.90 10.33
CA THR A 18 -3.91 -22.67 8.91
C THR A 18 -2.51 -22.36 8.37
N SER A 19 -2.10 -23.13 7.38
CA SER A 19 -0.86 -22.99 6.67
C SER A 19 -0.54 -21.52 6.34
N ASP A 20 0.67 -21.08 6.63
CA ASP A 20 1.23 -19.73 6.47
C ASP A 20 1.31 -19.26 4.99
N SER A 21 0.65 -19.98 4.06
CA SER A 21 0.76 -19.77 2.61
C SER A 21 -0.12 -18.62 2.07
N ASN A 22 -0.84 -17.87 2.91
CA ASN A 22 -1.73 -16.79 2.45
C ASN A 22 -1.53 -15.50 3.26
N ARG A 23 -0.29 -15.05 3.43
CA ARG A 23 -0.02 -13.76 4.04
C ARG A 23 -0.37 -12.64 3.05
N VAL A 24 -1.21 -11.68 3.48
CA VAL A 24 -1.50 -10.48 2.69
C VAL A 24 -0.19 -9.75 2.34
N LYS A 25 -0.10 -9.29 1.10
CA LYS A 25 1.00 -8.46 0.63
C LYS A 25 0.60 -6.98 0.70
N VAL A 26 1.36 -6.19 1.44
CA VAL A 26 1.08 -4.77 1.67
C VAL A 26 1.93 -3.92 0.73
N LEU A 27 1.27 -3.27 -0.23
CA LEU A 27 1.88 -2.39 -1.22
C LEU A 27 1.60 -0.93 -0.84
N CYS A 28 2.61 -0.16 -0.48
CA CYS A 28 2.47 1.27 -0.21
C CYS A 28 2.88 2.09 -1.43
N ILE A 29 1.94 2.85 -2.00
CA ILE A 29 2.18 3.76 -3.11
C ILE A 29 2.36 5.16 -2.55
N THR A 30 3.56 5.73 -2.72
CA THR A 30 3.95 7.01 -2.13
C THR A 30 4.73 7.87 -3.11
N SER A 31 4.93 9.15 -2.76
CA SER A 31 5.79 10.07 -3.52
C SER A 31 6.26 11.23 -2.65
N GLY A 32 7.38 11.81 -3.00
CA GLY A 32 7.85 13.03 -2.34
C GLY A 32 7.03 14.27 -2.69
N LYS A 33 6.36 14.30 -3.87
CA LYS A 33 5.64 15.46 -4.41
C LYS A 33 4.16 15.16 -4.65
N GLY A 34 3.30 16.14 -4.40
CA GLY A 34 1.88 16.08 -4.77
C GLY A 34 1.64 16.15 -6.28
N GLY A 35 0.53 15.59 -6.75
CA GLY A 35 0.10 15.67 -8.14
C GLY A 35 0.88 14.79 -9.13
N VAL A 36 1.76 13.90 -8.68
CA VAL A 36 2.51 12.98 -9.56
C VAL A 36 1.70 11.79 -10.06
N GLY A 37 0.44 11.65 -9.65
CA GLY A 37 -0.49 10.61 -10.12
C GLY A 37 -0.57 9.36 -9.27
N LYS A 38 -0.16 9.39 -8.00
CA LYS A 38 -0.23 8.25 -7.07
C LYS A 38 -1.61 7.58 -7.07
N THR A 39 -2.65 8.33 -6.73
CA THR A 39 -4.02 7.82 -6.59
C THR A 39 -4.52 7.13 -7.86
N ASN A 40 -4.22 7.69 -9.04
CA ASN A 40 -4.55 7.04 -10.31
C ASN A 40 -3.80 5.72 -10.49
N ILE A 41 -2.53 5.66 -10.09
CA ILE A 41 -1.73 4.43 -10.12
C ILE A 41 -2.32 3.44 -9.12
N SER A 42 -2.61 3.84 -7.88
CA SER A 42 -3.17 2.99 -6.82
C SER A 42 -4.48 2.33 -7.23
N ILE A 43 -5.43 3.12 -7.76
CA ILE A 43 -6.72 2.63 -8.25
C ILE A 43 -6.53 1.62 -9.39
N ASN A 44 -5.82 2.03 -10.45
CA ASN A 44 -5.70 1.19 -11.64
C ASN A 44 -4.82 -0.04 -11.42
N LEU A 45 -3.80 0.05 -10.55
CA LEU A 45 -2.99 -1.10 -10.16
C LEU A 45 -3.82 -2.11 -9.35
N SER A 46 -4.66 -1.63 -8.44
CA SER A 46 -5.61 -2.47 -7.69
C SER A 46 -6.56 -3.22 -8.62
N ILE A 47 -7.12 -2.53 -9.61
CA ILE A 47 -7.99 -3.14 -10.63
C ILE A 47 -7.20 -4.16 -11.48
N ALA A 48 -5.95 -3.84 -11.86
CA ALA A 48 -5.13 -4.76 -12.63
C ALA A 48 -4.84 -6.05 -11.85
N LEU A 49 -4.50 -5.97 -10.56
CA LEU A 49 -4.31 -7.14 -9.69
C LEU A 49 -5.60 -7.93 -9.52
N ALA A 50 -6.74 -7.25 -9.31
CA ALA A 50 -8.05 -7.90 -9.20
C ALA A 50 -8.42 -8.65 -10.50
N SER A 51 -8.11 -8.08 -11.67
CA SER A 51 -8.32 -8.73 -12.96
C SER A 51 -7.49 -10.01 -13.17
N MET A 52 -6.46 -10.22 -12.35
CA MET A 52 -5.66 -11.45 -12.30
C MET A 52 -6.19 -12.46 -11.26
N GLY A 53 -7.38 -12.23 -10.72
CA GLY A 53 -8.05 -13.10 -9.75
C GLY A 53 -7.63 -12.86 -8.30
N ARG A 54 -6.96 -11.74 -7.99
CA ARG A 54 -6.55 -11.39 -6.63
C ARG A 54 -7.63 -10.63 -5.89
N LYS A 55 -7.79 -10.91 -4.62
CA LYS A 55 -8.65 -10.15 -3.71
C LYS A 55 -7.88 -8.93 -3.22
N VAL A 56 -8.28 -7.75 -3.67
CA VAL A 56 -7.57 -6.49 -3.43
C VAL A 56 -8.39 -5.56 -2.54
N PHE A 57 -7.74 -5.04 -1.51
CA PHE A 57 -8.27 -4.01 -0.64
C PHE A 57 -7.45 -2.73 -0.83
N LEU A 58 -8.10 -1.65 -1.23
CA LEU A 58 -7.49 -0.34 -1.44
C LEU A 58 -7.81 0.58 -0.25
N LEU A 59 -6.77 1.03 0.44
CA LEU A 59 -6.85 1.98 1.54
C LEU A 59 -6.44 3.36 1.06
N ASP A 60 -7.34 4.34 1.18
CA ASP A 60 -7.00 5.76 1.01
C ASP A 60 -6.44 6.31 2.33
N ALA A 61 -5.14 6.50 2.36
CA ALA A 61 -4.40 7.06 3.50
C ALA A 61 -3.90 8.50 3.23
N ASP A 62 -4.47 9.20 2.23
CA ASP A 62 -4.23 10.63 2.03
C ASP A 62 -5.14 11.46 2.92
N LEU A 63 -4.66 11.78 4.12
CA LEU A 63 -5.41 12.49 5.15
C LEU A 63 -5.73 13.96 4.80
N GLY A 64 -5.04 14.52 3.82
CA GLY A 64 -5.21 15.93 3.45
C GLY A 64 -6.29 16.17 2.40
N LEU A 65 -6.45 15.23 1.48
CA LEU A 65 -7.38 15.33 0.35
C LEU A 65 -7.87 13.91 0.00
N ALA A 66 -8.98 13.48 0.60
CA ALA A 66 -9.68 12.27 0.19
C ALA A 66 -9.93 12.32 -1.33
N ASN A 67 -9.32 11.40 -2.08
CA ASN A 67 -9.33 11.50 -3.54
C ASN A 67 -9.92 10.25 -4.20
N ILE A 68 -9.90 9.09 -3.57
CA ILE A 68 -10.34 7.83 -4.18
C ILE A 68 -11.86 7.84 -4.39
N ASP A 69 -12.62 8.22 -3.37
CA ASP A 69 -14.07 8.34 -3.45
C ASP A 69 -14.51 9.37 -4.51
N VAL A 70 -13.84 10.53 -4.57
CA VAL A 70 -14.10 11.57 -5.58
C VAL A 70 -13.74 11.07 -6.98
N LEU A 71 -12.59 10.43 -7.17
CA LEU A 71 -12.16 9.92 -8.49
C LEU A 71 -13.03 8.78 -9.02
N LEU A 72 -13.69 8.05 -8.13
CA LEU A 72 -14.55 6.92 -8.47
C LEU A 72 -16.04 7.24 -8.37
N ASN A 73 -16.39 8.49 -8.03
CA ASN A 73 -17.77 8.92 -7.79
C ASN A 73 -18.50 8.02 -6.78
N LEU A 74 -17.81 7.69 -5.68
CA LEU A 74 -18.34 6.91 -4.58
C LEU A 74 -18.78 7.85 -3.46
N THR A 75 -19.84 7.49 -2.75
CA THR A 75 -20.33 8.28 -1.60
C THR A 75 -20.39 7.37 -0.38
N PRO A 76 -19.42 7.46 0.54
CA PRO A 76 -19.47 6.74 1.80
C PRO A 76 -20.70 7.14 2.62
N MET A 77 -21.47 6.16 3.08
CA MET A 77 -22.63 6.41 3.95
C MET A 77 -22.26 6.45 5.42
N TYR A 78 -21.22 5.72 5.80
CA TYR A 78 -20.75 5.56 7.17
C TYR A 78 -19.26 5.77 7.28
N THR A 79 -18.80 6.14 8.47
CA THR A 79 -17.40 6.46 8.78
C THR A 79 -16.89 5.58 9.92
N LEU A 80 -15.60 5.69 10.22
CA LEU A 80 -15.01 5.04 11.40
C LEU A 80 -15.66 5.46 12.71
N GLU A 81 -16.19 6.67 12.81
CA GLU A 81 -16.95 7.10 14.00
C GLU A 81 -18.14 6.20 14.29
N HIS A 82 -18.90 5.79 13.24
CA HIS A 82 -20.03 4.86 13.40
C HIS A 82 -19.54 3.45 13.81
N VAL A 83 -18.32 3.08 13.44
CA VAL A 83 -17.73 1.79 13.87
C VAL A 83 -17.26 1.86 15.32
N LEU A 84 -16.68 2.98 15.73
CA LEU A 84 -16.18 3.20 17.09
C LEU A 84 -17.32 3.36 18.09
N SER A 85 -18.41 4.02 17.70
CA SER A 85 -19.63 4.12 18.52
C SER A 85 -20.38 2.79 18.65
N GLY A 86 -20.02 1.78 17.83
CA GLY A 86 -20.69 0.48 17.79
C GLY A 86 -21.99 0.47 16.97
N GLU A 87 -22.32 1.57 16.30
CA GLU A 87 -23.53 1.67 15.47
C GLU A 87 -23.40 0.84 14.18
N LYS A 88 -22.17 0.68 13.66
CA LYS A 88 -21.86 -0.02 12.41
C LYS A 88 -20.69 -0.98 12.57
N SER A 89 -20.66 -1.99 11.72
CA SER A 89 -19.51 -2.88 11.59
C SER A 89 -18.46 -2.27 10.68
N ILE A 90 -17.23 -2.80 10.70
CA ILE A 90 -16.16 -2.38 9.78
C ILE A 90 -16.56 -2.65 8.32
N ASN A 91 -17.34 -3.70 8.06
CA ASN A 91 -17.80 -4.05 6.71
C ASN A 91 -18.80 -3.03 6.15
N ASP A 92 -19.53 -2.29 7.00
CA ASP A 92 -20.51 -1.30 6.56
C ASP A 92 -19.85 -0.01 6.02
N ILE A 93 -18.56 0.22 6.32
CA ILE A 93 -17.81 1.39 5.84
C ILE A 93 -16.90 1.07 4.66
N ILE A 94 -16.78 -0.21 4.31
CA ILE A 94 -16.02 -0.65 3.12
C ILE A 94 -16.92 -0.52 1.90
N LEU A 95 -16.39 0.12 0.86
CA LEU A 95 -17.10 0.31 -0.39
C LEU A 95 -16.71 -0.76 -1.40
N ASP A 96 -17.69 -1.16 -2.21
CA ASP A 96 -17.43 -1.92 -3.42
C ASP A 96 -16.93 -0.97 -4.51
N GLY A 97 -15.72 -1.23 -4.98
CA GLY A 97 -15.08 -0.45 -6.01
C GLY A 97 -15.15 -1.11 -7.40
N PRO A 98 -14.70 -0.40 -8.43
CA PRO A 98 -14.66 -0.92 -9.80
C PRO A 98 -13.67 -2.10 -9.91
N GLY A 99 -14.07 -3.14 -10.69
CA GLY A 99 -13.23 -4.33 -10.89
C GLY A 99 -13.10 -5.23 -9.66
N ASP A 100 -14.15 -5.25 -8.83
CA ASP A 100 -14.27 -6.09 -7.62
C ASP A 100 -13.25 -5.80 -6.52
N ILE A 101 -12.61 -4.61 -6.53
CA ILE A 101 -11.78 -4.18 -5.42
C ILE A 101 -12.65 -3.69 -4.25
N LYS A 102 -12.17 -3.89 -3.03
CA LYS A 102 -12.77 -3.29 -1.82
C LYS A 102 -12.01 -2.02 -1.47
N ILE A 103 -12.71 -0.98 -1.01
CA ILE A 103 -12.12 0.34 -0.75
C ILE A 103 -12.49 0.81 0.65
N LEU A 104 -11.50 1.23 1.44
CA LEU A 104 -11.71 2.02 2.63
C LEU A 104 -11.27 3.46 2.33
N PRO A 105 -12.23 4.40 2.13
CA PRO A 105 -11.92 5.76 1.76
C PRO A 105 -11.40 6.58 2.95
N ALA A 106 -10.56 7.60 2.69
CA ALA A 106 -10.03 8.49 3.73
C ALA A 106 -11.13 9.28 4.44
N SER A 107 -12.20 9.65 3.72
CA SER A 107 -13.39 10.30 4.27
C SER A 107 -14.14 9.46 5.30
N SER A 108 -13.82 8.17 5.43
CA SER A 108 -14.36 7.31 6.48
C SER A 108 -13.70 7.49 7.84
N GLY A 109 -12.73 8.41 7.99
CA GLY A 109 -12.10 8.73 9.27
C GLY A 109 -10.75 8.06 9.51
N VAL A 110 -10.00 7.73 8.45
CA VAL A 110 -8.63 7.18 8.57
C VAL A 110 -7.69 8.15 9.31
N VAL A 111 -8.01 9.46 9.32
CA VAL A 111 -7.29 10.49 10.08
C VAL A 111 -7.37 10.23 11.57
N GLU A 112 -8.58 9.98 12.07
CA GLU A 112 -8.84 9.75 13.47
C GLU A 112 -8.09 8.52 13.99
N MET A 113 -7.71 7.58 13.13
CA MET A 113 -6.89 6.42 13.54
C MET A 113 -5.57 6.82 14.21
N THR A 114 -4.99 7.97 13.82
CA THR A 114 -3.72 8.44 14.38
C THR A 114 -3.90 9.25 15.67
N GLU A 115 -5.11 9.77 15.91
CA GLU A 115 -5.48 10.59 17.07
C GLU A 115 -6.23 9.79 18.14
N MET A 116 -6.66 8.55 17.82
CA MET A 116 -7.31 7.64 18.75
C MET A 116 -6.42 7.29 19.95
N ASP A 117 -7.06 7.06 21.10
CA ASP A 117 -6.38 6.41 22.21
C ASP A 117 -5.97 4.97 21.83
N ARG A 118 -5.07 4.40 22.65
CA ARG A 118 -4.49 3.10 22.36
C ARG A 118 -5.50 1.97 22.32
N ASP A 119 -6.54 2.02 23.15
CA ASP A 119 -7.54 0.95 23.25
C ASP A 119 -8.48 0.98 22.04
N GLN A 120 -8.85 2.17 21.58
CA GLN A 120 -9.60 2.38 20.34
C GLN A 120 -8.81 1.90 19.12
N GLN A 121 -7.51 2.24 19.04
CA GLN A 121 -6.63 1.75 17.97
C GLN A 121 -6.58 0.22 17.95
N VAL A 122 -6.36 -0.43 19.09
CA VAL A 122 -6.31 -1.89 19.19
C VAL A 122 -7.62 -2.53 18.75
N HIS A 123 -8.75 -1.98 19.17
CA HIS A 123 -10.07 -2.48 18.78
C HIS A 123 -10.31 -2.40 17.27
N LEU A 124 -10.03 -1.24 16.68
CA LEU A 124 -10.19 -1.00 15.24
C LEU A 124 -9.27 -1.89 14.41
N PHE A 125 -7.98 -1.94 14.77
CA PHE A 125 -7.00 -2.71 14.00
C PHE A 125 -7.22 -4.23 14.11
N ARG A 126 -7.84 -4.71 15.20
CA ARG A 126 -8.29 -6.10 15.28
C ARG A 126 -9.36 -6.39 14.23
N LYS A 127 -10.36 -5.51 14.08
CA LYS A 127 -11.42 -5.64 13.06
C LYS A 127 -10.85 -5.56 11.63
N LEU A 128 -9.92 -4.65 11.39
CA LEU A 128 -9.22 -4.56 10.09
C LEU A 128 -8.34 -5.80 9.83
N GLY A 129 -7.76 -6.39 10.87
CA GLY A 129 -7.01 -7.64 10.77
C GLY A 129 -7.87 -8.86 10.40
N GLU A 130 -9.18 -8.83 10.66
CA GLU A 130 -10.11 -9.86 10.18
C GLU A 130 -10.26 -9.78 8.65
N ILE A 131 -10.38 -8.56 8.11
CA ILE A 131 -10.45 -8.33 6.66
C ILE A 131 -9.13 -8.72 5.98
N GLU A 132 -7.99 -8.42 6.60
CA GLU A 132 -6.66 -8.76 6.09
C GLU A 132 -6.51 -10.25 5.78
N ARG A 133 -7.21 -11.13 6.51
CA ARG A 133 -7.17 -12.57 6.27
C ARG A 133 -7.93 -13.04 5.02
N GLU A 134 -8.79 -12.19 4.47
CA GLU A 134 -9.64 -12.51 3.34
C GLU A 134 -9.13 -11.95 2.02
N ILE A 135 -8.02 -11.21 2.03
CA ILE A 135 -7.46 -10.52 0.89
C ILE A 135 -6.05 -11.02 0.56
N ASP A 136 -5.65 -10.88 -0.71
CA ASP A 136 -4.30 -11.18 -1.18
C ASP A 136 -3.40 -9.93 -1.12
N TYR A 137 -3.96 -8.76 -1.43
CA TYR A 137 -3.25 -7.48 -1.48
C TYR A 137 -3.96 -6.39 -0.68
N LEU A 138 -3.20 -5.70 0.17
CA LEU A 138 -3.55 -4.40 0.72
C LEU A 138 -2.74 -3.32 -0.03
N VAL A 139 -3.42 -2.53 -0.85
CA VAL A 139 -2.82 -1.39 -1.54
C VAL A 139 -3.11 -0.12 -0.76
N ILE A 140 -2.07 0.63 -0.40
CA ILE A 140 -2.18 1.85 0.40
C ILE A 140 -1.81 3.05 -0.47
N ASP A 141 -2.77 3.91 -0.74
CA ASP A 141 -2.55 5.21 -1.39
C ASP A 141 -2.26 6.26 -0.32
N THR A 142 -1.03 6.76 -0.25
CA THR A 142 -0.63 7.73 0.79
C THR A 142 -0.70 9.16 0.29
N GLY A 143 -0.77 10.10 1.23
CA GLY A 143 -0.45 11.50 0.94
C GLY A 143 0.97 11.66 0.41
N ALA A 144 1.23 12.80 -0.23
CA ALA A 144 2.57 13.16 -0.70
C ALA A 144 3.46 13.66 0.44
N GLY A 145 4.77 13.47 0.28
CA GLY A 145 5.78 14.06 1.16
C GLY A 145 6.15 13.20 2.36
N ILE A 146 6.52 13.86 3.45
CA ILE A 146 7.17 13.26 4.62
C ILE A 146 6.39 13.46 5.91
N ALA A 147 5.07 13.58 5.83
CA ALA A 147 4.23 13.71 7.00
C ALA A 147 4.33 12.43 7.89
N PRO A 148 4.28 12.56 9.22
CA PRO A 148 4.49 11.42 10.14
C PRO A 148 3.59 10.23 9.86
N HIS A 149 2.30 10.47 9.55
CA HIS A 149 1.36 9.41 9.20
C HIS A 149 1.76 8.69 7.89
N THR A 150 2.17 9.44 6.85
CA THR A 150 2.67 8.86 5.59
C THR A 150 3.87 7.94 5.86
N LEU A 151 4.86 8.44 6.61
CA LEU A 151 6.07 7.67 6.94
C LEU A 151 5.74 6.40 7.72
N ARG A 152 4.73 6.45 8.60
CA ARG A 152 4.26 5.29 9.37
C ARG A 152 3.70 4.18 8.46
N PHE A 153 2.88 4.53 7.46
CA PHE A 153 2.38 3.56 6.49
C PHE A 153 3.52 2.98 5.64
N VAL A 154 4.40 3.84 5.13
CA VAL A 154 5.57 3.42 4.33
C VAL A 154 6.46 2.46 5.12
N ALA A 155 6.77 2.76 6.39
CA ALA A 155 7.67 1.96 7.21
C ALA A 155 7.14 0.57 7.56
N ASN A 156 5.83 0.37 7.55
CA ASN A 156 5.21 -0.90 7.93
C ASN A 156 4.73 -1.73 6.74
N SER A 157 4.92 -1.25 5.51
CA SER A 157 4.54 -1.96 4.28
C SER A 157 5.61 -2.97 3.86
N ASP A 158 5.19 -4.02 3.15
CA ASP A 158 6.10 -5.05 2.65
C ASP A 158 6.86 -4.57 1.40
N GLU A 159 6.18 -3.77 0.55
CA GLU A 159 6.75 -3.16 -0.65
C GLU A 159 6.42 -1.66 -0.70
N VAL A 160 7.43 -0.84 -0.99
CA VAL A 160 7.29 0.61 -1.14
C VAL A 160 7.49 1.01 -2.60
N LEU A 161 6.40 1.44 -3.24
CA LEU A 161 6.38 1.89 -4.63
C LEU A 161 6.43 3.42 -4.67
N ILE A 162 7.56 3.97 -5.08
CA ILE A 162 7.78 5.42 -5.15
C ILE A 162 7.44 5.90 -6.54
N VAL A 163 6.43 6.77 -6.63
CA VAL A 163 6.03 7.41 -7.89
C VAL A 163 6.83 8.68 -8.08
N ALA A 164 7.56 8.75 -9.20
CA ALA A 164 8.33 9.93 -9.62
C ALA A 164 8.04 10.29 -11.07
N THR A 165 8.13 11.58 -11.42
CA THR A 165 7.99 12.08 -12.79
C THR A 165 9.33 12.61 -13.30
N PRO A 166 9.50 12.88 -14.63
CA PRO A 166 10.70 13.49 -15.16
C PRO A 166 11.02 14.89 -14.61
N GLU A 167 10.08 15.52 -13.92
CA GLU A 167 10.26 16.84 -13.31
C GLU A 167 11.38 16.82 -12.26
N PRO A 168 12.37 17.77 -12.32
CA PRO A 168 13.46 17.83 -11.34
C PRO A 168 13.00 17.90 -9.89
N SER A 169 11.93 18.67 -9.60
CA SER A 169 11.36 18.77 -8.26
C SER A 169 10.81 17.42 -7.76
N SER A 170 10.12 16.66 -8.63
CA SER A 170 9.60 15.34 -8.28
C SER A 170 10.73 14.37 -7.89
N MET A 171 11.83 14.38 -8.61
CA MET A 171 13.01 13.54 -8.31
C MET A 171 13.70 13.96 -7.01
N THR A 172 13.85 15.27 -6.76
CA THR A 172 14.42 15.79 -5.52
C THR A 172 13.57 15.41 -4.30
N ASP A 173 12.26 15.53 -4.43
CA ASP A 173 11.33 15.21 -3.34
C ASP A 173 11.28 13.69 -3.10
N ALA A 174 11.33 12.87 -4.16
CA ALA A 174 11.44 11.41 -4.04
C ALA A 174 12.74 11.00 -3.33
N TYR A 175 13.88 11.61 -3.69
CA TYR A 175 15.13 11.39 -2.98
C TYR A 175 15.04 11.78 -1.51
N SER A 176 14.39 12.90 -1.19
CA SER A 176 14.22 13.38 0.19
C SER A 176 13.40 12.38 1.03
N LEU A 177 12.34 11.82 0.46
CA LEU A 177 11.56 10.76 1.08
C LEU A 177 12.41 9.51 1.35
N ILE A 178 13.12 8.99 0.33
CA ILE A 178 14.02 7.83 0.47
C ILE A 178 15.07 8.10 1.55
N LYS A 179 15.71 9.28 1.54
CA LYS A 179 16.70 9.64 2.53
C LYS A 179 16.18 9.52 3.96
N ILE A 180 14.99 10.05 4.24
CA ILE A 180 14.36 9.98 5.55
C ILE A 180 14.07 8.52 5.93
N MET A 181 13.52 7.73 5.00
CA MET A 181 13.21 6.33 5.25
C MET A 181 14.47 5.50 5.55
N VAL A 182 15.55 5.73 4.81
CA VAL A 182 16.84 5.05 5.04
C VAL A 182 17.47 5.49 6.36
N THR A 183 17.58 6.82 6.59
CA THR A 183 18.39 7.33 7.71
C THR A 183 17.70 7.28 9.06
N ARG A 184 16.36 7.42 9.10
CA ARG A 184 15.60 7.40 10.37
C ARG A 184 14.91 6.08 10.65
N TYR A 185 14.42 5.40 9.59
CA TYR A 185 13.60 4.21 9.75
C TYR A 185 14.29 2.92 9.30
N GLN A 186 15.53 3.02 8.77
CA GLN A 186 16.35 1.88 8.31
C GLN A 186 15.65 1.02 7.23
N ILE A 187 14.75 1.62 6.47
CA ILE A 187 14.10 1.00 5.32
C ILE A 187 15.00 1.18 4.11
N SER A 188 15.30 0.11 3.41
CA SER A 188 16.22 0.12 2.26
C SER A 188 15.63 -0.47 0.98
N LYS A 189 14.44 -1.05 1.03
CA LYS A 189 13.78 -1.67 -0.13
C LYS A 189 12.77 -0.71 -0.73
N PHE A 190 13.09 -0.16 -1.90
CA PHE A 190 12.21 0.75 -2.64
C PHE A 190 12.17 0.35 -4.10
N ARG A 191 11.01 0.50 -4.72
CA ARG A 191 10.82 0.33 -6.15
C ARG A 191 10.25 1.60 -6.77
N VAL A 192 10.76 1.99 -7.93
CA VAL A 192 10.37 3.24 -8.59
C VAL A 192 9.43 2.96 -9.74
N ILE A 193 8.33 3.69 -9.78
CA ILE A 193 7.43 3.82 -10.92
C ILE A 193 7.65 5.20 -11.52
N ALA A 194 8.21 5.25 -12.74
CA ALA A 194 8.36 6.49 -13.48
C ALA A 194 7.05 6.84 -14.20
N ASN A 195 6.34 7.85 -13.69
CA ASN A 195 5.01 8.22 -14.21
C ASN A 195 5.07 9.44 -15.14
N ASN A 196 4.08 9.54 -16.04
CA ASN A 196 3.90 10.65 -16.96
C ASN A 196 5.11 10.88 -17.89
N VAL A 197 5.71 9.79 -18.36
CA VAL A 197 6.87 9.80 -19.26
C VAL A 197 6.42 9.70 -20.72
N VAL A 198 7.19 10.29 -21.63
CA VAL A 198 6.88 10.27 -23.06
C VAL A 198 7.36 9.00 -23.76
N SER A 199 8.29 8.26 -23.13
CA SER A 199 8.81 7.00 -23.67
C SER A 199 9.35 6.09 -22.58
N PRO A 200 9.49 4.77 -22.84
CA PRO A 200 10.15 3.84 -21.93
C PRO A 200 11.59 4.25 -21.57
N ALA A 201 12.32 4.87 -22.53
CA ALA A 201 13.67 5.35 -22.33
C ALA A 201 13.72 6.50 -21.30
N GLU A 202 12.78 7.44 -21.36
CA GLU A 202 12.65 8.50 -20.36
C GLU A 202 12.35 7.93 -18.97
N GLY A 203 11.45 6.92 -18.90
CA GLY A 203 11.17 6.22 -17.64
C GLY A 203 12.43 5.59 -17.03
N ARG A 204 13.25 4.95 -17.85
CA ARG A 204 14.53 4.41 -17.42
C ARG A 204 15.49 5.50 -16.94
N GLN A 205 15.54 6.64 -17.61
CA GLN A 205 16.39 7.77 -17.19
C GLN A 205 15.96 8.37 -15.84
N VAL A 206 14.65 8.46 -15.56
CA VAL A 206 14.16 8.88 -14.24
C VAL A 206 14.67 7.96 -13.15
N TYR A 207 14.53 6.66 -13.35
CA TYR A 207 15.04 5.65 -12.42
C TYR A 207 16.57 5.75 -12.24
N GLU A 208 17.35 5.76 -13.31
CA GLU A 208 18.81 5.76 -13.26
C GLU A 208 19.38 6.99 -12.53
N ARG A 209 18.76 8.16 -12.73
CA ARG A 209 19.14 9.38 -11.99
C ARG A 209 18.87 9.25 -10.50
N LEU A 210 17.69 8.69 -10.12
CA LEU A 210 17.35 8.48 -8.72
C LEU A 210 18.24 7.40 -8.09
N GLN A 211 18.46 6.28 -8.79
CA GLN A 211 19.36 5.21 -8.40
C GLN A 211 20.80 5.72 -8.16
N LYS A 212 21.30 6.58 -9.05
CA LYS A 212 22.64 7.16 -8.90
C LYS A 212 22.77 7.93 -7.58
N VAL A 213 21.85 8.85 -7.30
CA VAL A 213 21.94 9.67 -6.08
C VAL A 213 21.71 8.87 -4.81
N THR A 214 20.81 7.87 -4.80
CA THR A 214 20.58 6.98 -3.64
C THR A 214 21.79 6.10 -3.36
N ARG A 215 22.41 5.55 -4.39
CA ARG A 215 23.63 4.74 -4.25
C ARG A 215 24.82 5.60 -3.79
N ASP A 216 25.03 6.75 -4.40
CA ASP A 216 26.21 7.60 -4.15
C ASP A 216 26.16 8.19 -2.72
N PHE A 217 25.00 8.66 -2.26
CA PHE A 217 24.85 9.38 -0.99
C PHE A 217 24.24 8.56 0.16
N LEU A 218 23.41 7.58 -0.13
CA LEU A 218 22.73 6.78 0.90
C LEU A 218 23.24 5.34 0.98
N LYS A 219 24.07 4.91 0.04
CA LYS A 219 24.54 3.52 -0.10
C LYS A 219 23.39 2.52 -0.21
N THR A 220 22.29 2.95 -0.82
CA THR A 220 21.05 2.18 -0.95
C THR A 220 20.74 1.97 -2.43
N GLU A 221 20.52 0.72 -2.78
CA GLU A 221 20.02 0.34 -4.10
C GLU A 221 18.49 0.44 -4.10
N ILE A 222 17.94 0.88 -5.22
CA ILE A 222 16.50 0.91 -5.47
C ILE A 222 16.21 0.14 -6.76
N ASP A 223 15.01 -0.40 -6.91
CA ASP A 223 14.64 -1.19 -8.07
C ASP A 223 13.74 -0.41 -9.03
N PHE A 224 13.77 -0.76 -10.30
CA PHE A 224 12.84 -0.21 -11.29
C PHE A 224 11.62 -1.12 -11.43
N MET A 225 10.47 -0.66 -10.98
CA MET A 225 9.22 -1.40 -11.12
C MET A 225 8.60 -1.24 -12.52
N GLY A 226 8.82 -0.10 -13.16
CA GLY A 226 8.27 0.18 -14.47
C GLY A 226 8.00 1.66 -14.71
N HIS A 227 7.27 1.92 -15.79
CA HIS A 227 6.89 3.28 -16.18
C HIS A 227 5.42 3.33 -16.60
N VAL A 228 4.83 4.52 -16.53
CA VAL A 228 3.49 4.81 -17.05
C VAL A 228 3.61 5.96 -18.04
N LEU A 229 3.19 5.70 -19.26
CA LEU A 229 3.26 6.68 -20.34
C LEU A 229 2.26 7.83 -20.11
N LYS A 230 2.67 9.03 -20.53
CA LYS A 230 1.77 10.18 -20.63
C LYS A 230 0.66 9.85 -21.62
N ASP A 231 -0.60 9.88 -21.14
CA ASP A 231 -1.75 9.44 -21.93
C ASP A 231 -2.94 10.39 -21.74
N PRO A 232 -3.43 11.02 -22.83
CA PRO A 232 -4.61 11.89 -22.78
C PRO A 232 -5.88 11.15 -22.28
N LEU A 233 -5.97 9.84 -22.49
CA LEU A 233 -7.09 9.03 -22.03
C LEU A 233 -7.14 8.92 -20.51
N LEU A 234 -5.98 9.01 -19.82
CA LEU A 234 -5.94 9.10 -18.36
C LEU A 234 -6.61 10.40 -17.88
N VAL A 235 -6.35 11.53 -18.52
CA VAL A 235 -7.01 12.80 -18.18
C VAL A 235 -8.51 12.71 -18.43
N LYS A 236 -8.93 12.06 -19.51
CA LYS A 236 -10.35 11.84 -19.82
C LYS A 236 -11.00 10.94 -18.76
N SER A 237 -10.37 9.86 -18.35
CA SER A 237 -10.89 8.93 -17.33
C SER A 237 -11.11 9.64 -15.99
N VAL A 238 -10.15 10.47 -15.55
CA VAL A 238 -10.27 11.29 -14.34
C VAL A 238 -11.49 12.23 -14.43
N ARG A 239 -11.66 12.94 -15.55
CA ARG A 239 -12.81 13.85 -15.75
C ARG A 239 -14.16 13.15 -15.75
N THR A 240 -14.21 11.90 -16.18
CA THR A 240 -15.44 11.08 -16.18
C THR A 240 -15.61 10.25 -14.92
N GLN A 241 -14.70 10.39 -13.94
CA GLN A 241 -14.72 9.66 -12.68
C GLN A 241 -14.82 8.12 -12.88
N ARG A 242 -14.11 7.61 -13.88
CA ARG A 242 -14.03 6.18 -14.18
C ARG A 242 -12.59 5.76 -14.36
N PRO A 243 -12.15 4.64 -13.77
CA PRO A 243 -10.78 4.17 -13.91
C PRO A 243 -10.34 4.00 -15.37
N LEU A 244 -9.07 4.31 -15.63
CA LEU A 244 -8.50 4.19 -16.96
C LEU A 244 -8.60 2.75 -17.50
N LEU A 245 -8.28 1.77 -16.68
CA LEU A 245 -8.31 0.35 -17.07
C LEU A 245 -9.71 -0.12 -17.48
N GLN A 246 -10.76 0.39 -16.85
CA GLN A 246 -12.13 0.05 -17.21
C GLN A 246 -12.60 0.77 -18.48
N SER A 247 -12.26 2.07 -18.59
CA SER A 247 -12.74 2.91 -19.69
C SER A 247 -11.95 2.71 -20.98
N PHE A 248 -10.64 2.45 -20.85
CA PHE A 248 -9.70 2.36 -21.98
C PHE A 248 -8.65 1.28 -21.71
N PRO A 249 -9.02 -0.02 -21.67
CA PRO A 249 -8.10 -1.11 -21.32
C PRO A 249 -6.90 -1.21 -22.26
N GLU A 250 -7.06 -0.82 -23.53
CA GLU A 250 -6.01 -0.85 -24.54
C GLU A 250 -5.15 0.41 -24.62
N ALA A 251 -5.41 1.41 -23.76
CA ALA A 251 -4.61 2.64 -23.71
C ALA A 251 -3.13 2.33 -23.36
N PRO A 252 -2.18 3.10 -23.91
CA PRO A 252 -0.76 2.91 -23.59
C PRO A 252 -0.48 2.90 -22.08
N ALA A 253 -1.06 3.82 -21.33
CA ALA A 253 -0.91 3.86 -19.88
C ALA A 253 -1.55 2.63 -19.17
N SER A 254 -2.68 2.12 -19.67
CA SER A 254 -3.32 0.89 -19.16
C SER A 254 -2.40 -0.32 -19.31
N ARG A 255 -1.79 -0.48 -20.47
CA ARG A 255 -0.83 -1.58 -20.72
C ARG A 255 0.39 -1.49 -19.81
N CYS A 256 0.88 -0.28 -19.54
CA CYS A 256 1.97 -0.06 -18.58
C CYS A 256 1.56 -0.53 -17.18
N LEU A 257 0.38 -0.14 -16.69
CA LEU A 257 -0.13 -0.51 -15.37
C LEU A 257 -0.34 -2.02 -15.23
N VAL A 258 -0.88 -2.68 -16.25
CA VAL A 258 -0.99 -4.16 -16.29
C VAL A 258 0.38 -4.82 -16.26
N SER A 259 1.38 -4.26 -16.96
CA SER A 259 2.77 -4.77 -16.92
C SER A 259 3.38 -4.65 -15.53
N ILE A 260 3.14 -3.53 -14.84
CA ILE A 260 3.59 -3.32 -13.45
C ILE A 260 2.91 -4.35 -12.52
N ALA A 261 1.60 -4.55 -12.64
CA ALA A 261 0.87 -5.54 -11.84
C ALA A 261 1.42 -6.96 -12.02
N ARG A 262 1.72 -7.35 -13.26
CA ARG A 262 2.35 -8.66 -13.56
C ARG A 262 3.74 -8.80 -12.94
N GLU A 263 4.51 -7.73 -12.91
CA GLU A 263 5.84 -7.76 -12.28
C GLU A 263 5.73 -7.89 -10.76
N ILE A 264 4.78 -7.20 -10.12
CA ILE A 264 4.46 -7.38 -8.69
C ILE A 264 4.11 -8.83 -8.41
N GLU A 265 3.24 -9.45 -9.20
CA GLU A 265 2.85 -10.85 -9.04
C GLU A 265 4.05 -11.81 -9.11
N LYS A 266 4.94 -11.63 -10.08
CA LYS A 266 6.14 -12.46 -10.22
C LYS A 266 7.04 -12.37 -9.00
N ILE A 267 7.27 -11.14 -8.49
CA ILE A 267 8.12 -10.91 -7.32
C ILE A 267 7.54 -11.61 -6.09
N HIS A 268 6.22 -11.53 -5.90
CA HIS A 268 5.58 -12.15 -4.75
C HIS A 268 5.55 -13.67 -4.85
N GLN A 269 5.29 -14.22 -6.04
CA GLN A 269 5.35 -15.68 -6.28
C GLN A 269 6.75 -16.25 -6.04
N ALA A 270 7.80 -15.54 -6.46
CA ALA A 270 9.18 -15.95 -6.21
C ALA A 270 9.52 -15.92 -4.71
N GLY A 271 9.09 -14.87 -3.98
CA GLY A 271 9.28 -14.77 -2.53
C GLY A 271 8.54 -15.85 -1.74
N ASP A 272 7.33 -16.20 -2.14
CA ASP A 272 6.55 -17.26 -1.50
C ASP A 272 7.16 -18.65 -1.75
N ALA A 273 7.77 -18.88 -2.94
CA ALA A 273 8.49 -20.12 -3.25
C ALA A 273 9.75 -20.28 -2.38
N GLU A 274 10.54 -19.21 -2.21
CA GLU A 274 11.74 -19.23 -1.35
C GLU A 274 11.39 -19.48 0.13
N ILE A 275 10.26 -18.92 0.61
CA ILE A 275 9.80 -19.16 1.98
C ILE A 275 9.38 -20.61 2.15
N SER A 276 8.64 -21.19 1.20
CA SER A 276 8.19 -22.58 1.23
C SER A 276 9.35 -23.57 1.25
N GLU A 277 10.38 -23.36 0.41
CA GLU A 277 11.59 -24.20 0.39
C GLU A 277 12.39 -24.12 1.71
N ASN A 278 12.46 -22.94 2.32
CA ASN A 278 13.16 -22.75 3.59
C ASN A 278 12.40 -23.33 4.79
N VAL A 279 11.07 -23.36 4.76
CA VAL A 279 10.22 -23.97 5.82
C VAL A 279 10.36 -25.50 5.78
N GLU A 280 10.40 -26.13 4.61
CA GLU A 280 10.62 -27.58 4.50
C GLU A 280 12.00 -28.02 5.06
N GLN A 281 13.00 -27.13 5.04
CA GLN A 281 14.34 -27.40 5.61
C GLN A 281 14.48 -27.07 7.10
N SER A 282 13.56 -26.30 7.69
CA SER A 282 13.69 -25.78 9.06
C SER A 282 12.62 -26.27 10.05
N ASP A 283 12.03 -27.43 9.82
CA ASP A 283 11.04 -28.03 10.75
C ASP A 283 11.59 -28.27 12.15
N LYS A 284 11.91 -27.20 12.88
CA LYS A 284 12.12 -27.23 14.35
C LYS A 284 12.57 -25.91 15.00
N VAL A 285 12.11 -24.73 14.61
CA VAL A 285 12.41 -23.55 15.46
C VAL A 285 11.23 -22.60 15.50
N ASN A 286 10.61 -22.50 16.69
CA ASN A 286 9.73 -21.46 17.21
C ASN A 286 8.63 -20.90 16.28
N GLY A 287 7.39 -21.39 16.49
CA GLY A 287 6.17 -20.85 15.95
C GLY A 287 5.83 -19.42 16.40
N GLN A 288 6.65 -18.46 16.05
CA GLN A 288 6.31 -17.03 16.21
C GLN A 288 5.56 -16.58 14.96
N ARG A 289 4.25 -16.37 15.14
CA ARG A 289 3.37 -15.76 14.12
C ARG A 289 3.94 -14.40 13.72
N THR A 290 4.14 -14.17 12.42
CA THR A 290 4.48 -12.84 11.89
C THR A 290 3.33 -11.87 12.18
N PRO A 291 3.58 -10.70 12.80
CA PRO A 291 2.52 -9.74 13.10
C PRO A 291 1.86 -9.22 11.82
N SER A 292 0.55 -9.01 11.86
CA SER A 292 -0.21 -8.41 10.77
C SER A 292 0.27 -6.97 10.49
N PHE A 293 -0.10 -6.41 9.33
CA PHE A 293 0.19 -5.01 9.03
C PHE A 293 -0.33 -4.05 10.11
N TRP A 294 -1.57 -4.27 10.57
CA TRP A 294 -2.20 -3.45 11.60
C TRP A 294 -1.51 -3.58 12.96
N GLU A 295 -1.06 -4.78 13.32
CA GLU A 295 -0.27 -5.01 14.54
C GLU A 295 1.08 -4.29 14.49
N ARG A 296 1.74 -4.26 13.34
CA ARG A 296 2.96 -3.47 13.11
C ARG A 296 2.70 -1.97 13.27
N LEU A 297 1.58 -1.47 12.74
CA LEU A 297 1.19 -0.06 12.90
C LEU A 297 0.99 0.34 14.37
N ILE A 298 0.39 -0.53 15.21
CA ILE A 298 0.18 -0.26 16.64
C ILE A 298 1.53 -0.21 17.38
N SER A 299 2.40 -1.17 17.09
CA SER A 299 3.67 -1.33 17.79
C SER A 299 4.72 -0.29 17.38
N TRP A 300 4.49 0.42 16.28
CA TRP A 300 5.45 1.38 15.75
C TRP A 300 5.59 2.60 16.67
N ARG A 301 6.79 2.80 17.20
CA ARG A 301 7.15 3.97 18.01
C ARG A 301 7.98 4.92 17.16
N THR A 302 7.58 6.18 17.13
CA THR A 302 8.46 7.25 16.65
C THR A 302 9.64 7.36 17.62
N SER A 303 10.82 6.97 17.17
CA SER A 303 12.08 7.18 17.88
C SER A 303 12.49 8.64 17.81
#